data_a6a0205f723a8cd715f8782ba60e1ac8
#
_entry.id   a6a0205f723a8cd715f8782ba60e1ac8
#
_cell.length_a   1.000
_cell.length_b   1.000
_cell.length_c   1.000
_cell.angle_alpha   90.00
_cell.angle_beta   90.00
_cell.angle_gamma   90.00
#
_symmetry.space_group_name_H-M   'P 1'
#
loop_
_entity.id
_entity.type
_entity.pdbx_description
1 polymer ?
#
loop_
_entity_poly.entity_id
_entity_poly.type
_entity_poly.pdbx_seq_one_letter_code
_entity_poly.pdbx_strand_id
1 'polypeptide(L)'
;MAKRKFEKIEMDAELKRWCNSVKRGSEITADVNFRRMEAFCSIMKTDPHAMLELSDKDLTDLIDDFVTEMENKFSGNYISSILKGVKSWLAFNNKALIRKIRISDVGIPTTLKNEKVPSQDELKRILQAGNPRERACCLLIANSGLRPESIGDYHGNDGLTIGDLPEMEIENGEVNFKKIPTVLNVRSNISKTGKSYITFIGDEGCSYLKTYIEERIISGENITKKTPLIVASKLKMRTGFIRTINISDIIRIPIRRAGFELRPYALRSYFDTQLLIAESKIGLPRDYRVFWMGHAGTMEAKYTTDKKLPEDVVEDMRDKYAKSLKFLQTENKGLSDEDKQSIEKSLTSSILVKIFGASKEESEKLMSLSDEELQNELKKKLGGKDLDPESVRKRALEDYREVSKRKNKQVMIPINYVDEYFNQGFEFVASIGQNKAIMKLP
;
A
#
# COMPACT_ATOMS: atom_id res chain seq x y z
N MET A 1 20.05 16.15 21.76
CA MET A 1 18.95 15.58 22.56
C MET A 1 19.14 14.08 22.89
N ALA A 2 19.46 13.20 21.94
CA ALA A 2 19.66 11.76 22.22
C ALA A 2 20.76 11.49 23.26
N LYS A 3 21.88 12.19 23.25
CA LYS A 3 23.02 12.00 24.16
C LYS A 3 22.65 12.27 25.63
N ARG A 4 21.92 13.35 25.94
CA ARG A 4 21.45 13.68 27.28
C ARG A 4 20.42 12.68 27.86
N LYS A 5 19.66 12.03 26.99
CA LYS A 5 18.68 11.01 27.37
C LYS A 5 19.35 9.73 27.87
N PHE A 6 20.36 9.24 27.14
CA PHE A 6 21.14 8.08 27.56
C PHE A 6 21.83 8.30 28.89
N GLU A 7 22.37 9.50 29.12
CA GLU A 7 23.00 9.86 30.40
C GLU A 7 22.03 9.76 31.57
N LYS A 8 20.79 10.25 31.46
CA LYS A 8 19.78 10.15 32.54
C LYS A 8 19.40 8.69 32.87
N ILE A 9 19.22 7.86 31.85
CA ILE A 9 18.86 6.44 32.02
C ILE A 9 20.04 5.66 32.65
N GLU A 10 21.27 5.96 32.23
CA GLU A 10 22.46 5.28 32.73
C GLU A 10 22.78 5.65 34.19
N MET A 11 22.41 6.86 34.64
CA MET A 11 22.63 7.34 36.01
C MET A 11 21.58 6.87 37.02
N ASP A 12 20.43 6.38 36.54
CA ASP A 12 19.30 5.93 37.36
C ASP A 12 19.04 4.43 37.17
N ALA A 13 19.38 3.65 38.20
CA ALA A 13 19.30 2.18 38.13
C ALA A 13 17.87 1.66 37.95
N GLU A 14 16.88 2.36 38.50
CA GLU A 14 15.47 1.94 38.45
C GLU A 14 14.84 2.28 37.11
N LEU A 15 15.07 3.49 36.58
CA LEU A 15 14.70 3.87 35.22
C LEU A 15 15.33 2.93 34.20
N LYS A 16 16.60 2.56 34.42
CA LYS A 16 17.31 1.61 33.52
C LYS A 16 16.64 0.22 33.52
N ARG A 17 16.27 -0.28 34.73
CA ARG A 17 15.56 -1.57 34.84
C ARG A 17 14.20 -1.54 34.17
N TRP A 18 13.42 -0.47 34.38
CA TRP A 18 12.13 -0.27 33.72
C TRP A 18 12.29 -0.22 32.18
N CYS A 19 13.19 0.64 31.68
CA CYS A 19 13.45 0.74 30.23
C CYS A 19 13.85 -0.62 29.65
N ASN A 20 14.74 -1.37 30.31
CA ASN A 20 15.16 -2.70 29.86
C ASN A 20 14.01 -3.72 29.88
N SER A 21 13.10 -3.62 30.85
CA SER A 21 11.90 -4.46 30.91
C SER A 21 10.98 -4.21 29.71
N VAL A 22 10.70 -2.96 29.39
CA VAL A 22 9.88 -2.58 28.24
C VAL A 22 10.58 -2.92 26.92
N LYS A 23 11.91 -2.72 26.85
CA LYS A 23 12.74 -3.02 25.68
C LYS A 23 12.67 -4.49 25.24
N ARG A 24 12.52 -5.43 26.18
CA ARG A 24 12.32 -6.86 25.87
C ARG A 24 11.09 -7.13 25.03
N GLY A 25 10.04 -6.31 25.17
CA GLY A 25 8.87 -6.38 24.28
C GLY A 25 9.02 -5.56 23.00
N SER A 26 9.57 -4.34 23.11
CA SER A 26 9.80 -3.45 21.97
C SER A 26 10.72 -2.30 22.36
N GLU A 27 11.83 -2.17 21.66
CA GLU A 27 12.79 -1.08 21.87
C GLU A 27 12.19 0.30 21.57
N ILE A 28 11.42 0.39 20.49
CA ILE A 28 10.71 1.62 20.12
C ILE A 28 9.71 2.03 21.19
N THR A 29 9.00 1.06 21.77
CA THR A 29 8.05 1.31 22.87
C THR A 29 8.76 1.84 24.10
N ALA A 30 9.92 1.27 24.47
CA ALA A 30 10.72 1.76 25.59
C ALA A 30 11.15 3.22 25.38
N ASP A 31 11.65 3.54 24.17
CA ASP A 31 12.04 4.89 23.80
C ASP A 31 10.87 5.88 23.85
N VAL A 32 9.72 5.50 23.32
CA VAL A 32 8.51 6.33 23.32
C VAL A 32 8.01 6.52 24.75
N ASN A 33 7.90 5.46 25.55
CA ASN A 33 7.43 5.54 26.94
C ASN A 33 8.31 6.46 27.78
N PHE A 34 9.63 6.35 27.64
CA PHE A 34 10.56 7.22 28.37
C PHE A 34 10.36 8.71 27.98
N ARG A 35 10.33 9.02 26.70
CA ARG A 35 10.09 10.39 26.24
C ARG A 35 8.74 10.95 26.67
N ARG A 36 7.71 10.13 26.71
CA ARG A 36 6.37 10.52 27.17
C ARG A 36 6.34 10.78 28.64
N MET A 37 7.02 9.97 29.44
CA MET A 37 7.18 10.22 30.87
C MET A 37 7.98 11.50 31.13
N GLU A 38 9.10 11.74 30.44
CA GLU A 38 9.84 13.01 30.53
C GLU A 38 8.96 14.21 30.20
N ALA A 39 8.13 14.10 29.14
CA ALA A 39 7.20 15.17 28.79
C ALA A 39 6.18 15.45 29.90
N PHE A 40 5.60 14.39 30.50
CA PHE A 40 4.71 14.52 31.64
C PHE A 40 5.40 15.22 32.83
N CYS A 41 6.56 14.72 33.23
CA CYS A 41 7.32 15.27 34.35
C CYS A 41 7.70 16.74 34.12
N SER A 42 8.07 17.10 32.89
CA SER A 42 8.38 18.49 32.55
C SER A 42 7.17 19.42 32.64
N ILE A 43 5.99 18.96 32.22
CA ILE A 43 4.74 19.74 32.27
C ILE A 43 4.26 19.91 33.70
N MET A 44 4.22 18.82 34.44
CA MET A 44 3.72 18.81 35.81
C MET A 44 4.78 19.21 36.88
N LYS A 45 5.99 19.59 36.43
CA LYS A 45 7.12 20.00 37.28
C LYS A 45 7.43 18.98 38.37
N THR A 46 7.40 17.72 38.03
CA THR A 46 7.68 16.56 38.91
C THR A 46 8.80 15.70 38.31
N ASP A 47 9.16 14.63 38.97
CA ASP A 47 10.09 13.63 38.47
C ASP A 47 9.52 12.20 38.68
N PRO A 48 10.08 11.19 38.02
CA PRO A 48 9.55 9.83 38.10
C PRO A 48 9.52 9.24 39.51
N HIS A 49 10.50 9.55 40.36
CA HIS A 49 10.56 9.04 41.72
C HIS A 49 9.62 9.80 42.64
N ALA A 50 9.54 11.14 42.53
CA ALA A 50 8.60 11.95 43.30
C ALA A 50 7.15 11.47 43.13
N MET A 51 6.79 11.00 41.93
CA MET A 51 5.46 10.39 41.71
C MET A 51 5.22 9.13 42.51
N LEU A 52 6.26 8.35 42.87
CA LEU A 52 6.13 7.11 43.66
C LEU A 52 5.92 7.40 45.14
N GLU A 53 6.35 8.56 45.64
CA GLU A 53 6.20 9.00 46.99
C GLU A 53 4.79 9.55 47.30
N LEU A 54 4.03 9.93 46.28
CA LEU A 54 2.67 10.45 46.42
C LEU A 54 1.72 9.38 46.97
N SER A 55 0.71 9.79 47.75
CA SER A 55 -0.41 8.90 48.03
C SER A 55 -1.13 8.50 46.76
N ASP A 56 -1.81 7.35 46.74
CA ASP A 56 -2.56 6.90 45.56
C ASP A 56 -3.63 7.91 45.10
N LYS A 57 -4.17 8.68 46.06
CA LYS A 57 -5.11 9.75 45.79
C LYS A 57 -4.41 10.92 45.11
N ASP A 58 -3.33 11.46 45.71
CA ASP A 58 -2.62 12.62 45.19
C ASP A 58 -2.00 12.32 43.82
N LEU A 59 -1.49 11.10 43.64
CA LEU A 59 -0.99 10.63 42.31
C LEU A 59 -2.11 10.61 41.25
N THR A 60 -3.30 10.12 41.62
CA THR A 60 -4.43 10.06 40.72
C THR A 60 -4.92 11.47 40.38
N ASP A 61 -4.97 12.38 41.35
CA ASP A 61 -5.34 13.77 41.19
C ASP A 61 -4.33 14.50 40.27
N LEU A 62 -3.02 14.31 40.50
CA LEU A 62 -1.95 14.86 39.63
C LEU A 62 -2.13 14.47 38.17
N ILE A 63 -2.52 13.21 37.88
CA ILE A 63 -2.74 12.74 36.51
C ILE A 63 -4.03 13.30 35.94
N ASP A 64 -5.07 13.49 36.72
CA ASP A 64 -6.34 14.08 36.31
C ASP A 64 -6.16 15.58 35.97
N ASP A 65 -5.40 16.31 36.82
CA ASP A 65 -5.00 17.70 36.59
C ASP A 65 -4.22 17.86 35.30
N PHE A 66 -3.27 16.94 35.02
CA PHE A 66 -2.54 16.91 33.78
C PHE A 66 -3.49 16.78 32.57
N VAL A 67 -4.48 15.89 32.61
CA VAL A 67 -5.46 15.72 31.53
C VAL A 67 -6.25 17.01 31.34
N THR A 68 -6.75 17.59 32.41
CA THR A 68 -7.54 18.84 32.41
C THR A 68 -6.74 19.99 31.78
N GLU A 69 -5.46 20.14 32.14
CA GLU A 69 -4.60 21.18 31.58
C GLU A 69 -4.28 20.96 30.09
N MET A 70 -4.20 19.70 29.63
CA MET A 70 -3.73 19.36 28.30
C MET A 70 -4.86 19.19 27.27
N GLU A 71 -6.11 18.93 27.68
CA GLU A 71 -7.24 18.68 26.76
C GLU A 71 -7.50 19.82 25.77
N ASN A 72 -7.25 21.06 26.19
CA ASN A 72 -7.38 22.25 25.31
C ASN A 72 -6.14 22.52 24.45
N LYS A 73 -5.01 21.85 24.69
CA LYS A 73 -3.73 22.09 24.00
C LYS A 73 -3.38 20.97 23.01
N PHE A 74 -3.81 19.75 23.31
CA PHE A 74 -3.41 18.56 22.54
C PHE A 74 -4.59 17.62 22.28
N SER A 75 -4.44 16.76 21.27
CA SER A 75 -5.45 15.72 20.99
C SER A 75 -5.49 14.67 22.07
N GLY A 76 -6.68 14.10 22.34
CA GLY A 76 -6.86 13.03 23.32
C GLY A 76 -5.94 11.81 23.09
N ASN A 77 -5.63 11.49 21.82
CA ASN A 77 -4.66 10.44 21.47
C ASN A 77 -3.24 10.77 21.94
N TYR A 78 -2.82 12.03 21.84
CA TYR A 78 -1.48 12.44 22.31
C TYR A 78 -1.40 12.37 23.82
N ILE A 79 -2.42 12.87 24.55
CA ILE A 79 -2.55 12.79 26.01
C ILE A 79 -2.53 11.31 26.45
N SER A 80 -3.34 10.48 25.81
CA SER A 80 -3.36 9.03 26.06
C SER A 80 -1.98 8.38 25.85
N SER A 81 -1.24 8.81 24.83
CA SER A 81 0.13 8.32 24.58
C SER A 81 1.10 8.71 25.70
N ILE A 82 0.99 9.94 26.24
CA ILE A 82 1.80 10.37 27.39
C ILE A 82 1.46 9.51 28.60
N LEU A 83 0.18 9.35 28.92
CA LEU A 83 -0.26 8.56 30.06
C LEU A 83 0.10 7.07 29.94
N LYS A 84 0.24 6.50 28.74
CA LYS A 84 0.77 5.14 28.56
C LYS A 84 2.21 5.01 29.10
N GLY A 85 3.06 5.99 28.84
CA GLY A 85 4.42 6.02 29.39
C GLY A 85 4.43 6.12 30.92
N VAL A 86 3.65 7.05 31.49
CA VAL A 86 3.51 7.24 32.93
C VAL A 86 2.95 5.96 33.60
N LYS A 87 1.84 5.43 33.09
CA LYS A 87 1.23 4.20 33.63
C LYS A 87 2.16 2.99 33.55
N SER A 88 3.00 2.90 32.49
CA SER A 88 4.01 1.84 32.40
C SER A 88 5.06 1.92 33.50
N TRP A 89 5.50 3.13 33.87
CA TRP A 89 6.41 3.37 35.00
C TRP A 89 5.78 3.04 36.36
N LEU A 90 4.55 3.55 36.57
CA LEU A 90 3.81 3.28 37.82
C LEU A 90 3.55 1.79 38.01
N ALA A 91 3.11 1.10 36.95
CA ALA A 91 2.87 -0.36 37.01
C ALA A 91 4.15 -1.16 37.29
N PHE A 92 5.30 -0.73 36.75
CA PHE A 92 6.59 -1.35 37.05
C PHE A 92 6.97 -1.24 38.54
N ASN A 93 6.55 -0.16 39.20
CA ASN A 93 6.79 0.13 40.58
C ASN A 93 5.60 -0.23 41.51
N ASN A 94 4.68 -1.07 41.03
CA ASN A 94 3.51 -1.53 41.82
C ASN A 94 2.58 -0.38 42.30
N LYS A 95 2.61 0.78 41.66
CA LYS A 95 1.70 1.89 41.92
C LYS A 95 0.49 1.81 40.98
N ALA A 96 -0.70 2.02 41.53
CA ALA A 96 -1.95 1.98 40.79
C ALA A 96 -2.75 3.28 40.96
N LEU A 97 -3.57 3.61 39.95
CA LEU A 97 -4.53 4.71 40.06
C LEU A 97 -5.81 4.20 40.73
N ILE A 98 -6.32 4.94 41.71
CA ILE A 98 -7.54 4.56 42.45
C ILE A 98 -8.82 4.72 41.63
N ARG A 99 -8.78 5.50 40.52
CA ARG A 99 -9.89 5.68 39.59
C ARG A 99 -9.41 5.70 38.15
N LYS A 100 -10.33 5.40 37.25
CA LYS A 100 -10.09 5.49 35.79
C LYS A 100 -10.09 6.95 35.36
N ILE A 101 -8.97 7.43 34.83
CA ILE A 101 -8.87 8.74 34.20
C ILE A 101 -9.51 8.67 32.81
N ARG A 102 -10.50 9.51 32.56
CA ARG A 102 -11.15 9.68 31.25
C ARG A 102 -10.40 10.76 30.49
N ILE A 103 -10.29 10.61 29.19
CA ILE A 103 -9.68 11.57 28.28
C ILE A 103 -10.68 11.77 27.15
N SER A 104 -10.98 13.02 26.82
CA SER A 104 -11.87 13.38 25.74
C SER A 104 -11.25 13.03 24.38
N ASP A 105 -12.07 12.68 23.39
CA ASP A 105 -11.66 12.45 22.01
C ASP A 105 -10.56 11.39 21.77
N VAL A 106 -10.41 10.46 22.72
CA VAL A 106 -9.53 9.29 22.52
C VAL A 106 -10.13 8.39 21.44
N GLY A 107 -9.32 8.08 20.43
CA GLY A 107 -9.75 7.24 19.30
C GLY A 107 -10.25 8.04 18.10
N ILE A 108 -10.42 9.37 18.21
CA ILE A 108 -10.66 10.25 17.08
C ILE A 108 -9.30 10.80 16.59
N PRO A 109 -8.70 10.24 15.54
CA PRO A 109 -7.43 10.75 15.05
C PRO A 109 -7.67 12.08 14.33
N THR A 110 -7.28 13.18 14.96
CA THR A 110 -7.38 14.52 14.37
C THR A 110 -6.59 14.66 13.06
N THR A 111 -5.49 13.91 12.94
CA THR A 111 -4.64 13.88 11.74
C THR A 111 -5.12 12.93 10.65
N LEU A 112 -6.05 12.01 10.94
CA LEU A 112 -6.56 11.02 9.99
C LEU A 112 -7.95 11.36 9.45
N LYS A 113 -8.66 12.31 10.08
CA LYS A 113 -10.06 12.64 9.76
C LYS A 113 -10.28 13.05 8.29
N ASN A 114 -9.24 13.55 7.63
CA ASN A 114 -9.28 14.02 6.24
C ASN A 114 -8.14 13.44 5.38
N GLU A 115 -7.41 12.43 5.84
CA GLU A 115 -6.32 11.86 5.05
C GLU A 115 -6.90 11.00 3.93
N LYS A 116 -6.72 11.47 2.70
CA LYS A 116 -7.13 10.79 1.49
C LYS A 116 -6.14 9.68 1.13
N VAL A 117 -6.66 8.52 0.73
CA VAL A 117 -5.86 7.50 0.03
C VAL A 117 -5.64 8.00 -1.40
N PRO A 118 -4.40 8.02 -1.92
CA PRO A 118 -4.16 8.48 -3.29
C PRO A 118 -4.86 7.57 -4.31
N SER A 119 -5.31 8.15 -5.42
CA SER A 119 -5.73 7.38 -6.59
C SER A 119 -4.53 6.82 -7.36
N GLN A 120 -4.76 5.93 -8.34
CA GLN A 120 -3.70 5.43 -9.24
C GLN A 120 -2.99 6.59 -9.97
N ASP A 121 -3.74 7.58 -10.47
CA ASP A 121 -3.16 8.75 -11.15
C ASP A 121 -2.35 9.65 -10.20
N GLU A 122 -2.81 9.80 -8.96
CA GLU A 122 -2.07 10.53 -7.93
C GLU A 122 -0.78 9.79 -7.55
N LEU A 123 -0.84 8.46 -7.39
CA LEU A 123 0.35 7.64 -7.17
C LEU A 123 1.32 7.75 -8.36
N LYS A 124 0.83 7.70 -9.61
CA LYS A 124 1.65 7.91 -10.80
C LYS A 124 2.40 9.24 -10.76
N ARG A 125 1.72 10.34 -10.40
CA ARG A 125 2.34 11.66 -10.27
C ARG A 125 3.41 11.67 -9.17
N ILE A 126 3.17 11.00 -8.04
CA ILE A 126 4.16 10.85 -6.95
C ILE A 126 5.40 10.10 -7.46
N LEU A 127 5.21 8.99 -8.17
CA LEU A 127 6.31 8.21 -8.71
C LEU A 127 7.12 9.00 -9.75
N GLN A 128 6.46 9.73 -10.64
CA GLN A 128 7.11 10.58 -11.64
C GLN A 128 7.94 11.72 -11.02
N ALA A 129 7.51 12.25 -9.88
CA ALA A 129 8.24 13.28 -9.14
C ALA A 129 9.46 12.73 -8.35
N GLY A 130 9.59 11.41 -8.21
CA GLY A 130 10.65 10.74 -7.48
C GLY A 130 11.89 10.43 -8.32
N ASN A 131 13.06 10.37 -7.69
CA ASN A 131 14.24 9.73 -8.26
C ASN A 131 14.15 8.20 -8.15
N PRO A 132 15.03 7.39 -8.78
CA PRO A 132 14.94 5.93 -8.78
C PRO A 132 14.83 5.32 -7.37
N ARG A 133 15.60 5.79 -6.39
CA ARG A 133 15.51 5.32 -5.00
C ARG A 133 14.18 5.67 -4.35
N GLU A 134 13.70 6.89 -4.56
CA GLU A 134 12.41 7.37 -4.03
C GLU A 134 11.25 6.58 -4.61
N ARG A 135 11.28 6.29 -5.93
CA ARG A 135 10.31 5.43 -6.61
C ARG A 135 10.31 4.02 -6.05
N ALA A 136 11.49 3.40 -5.91
CA ALA A 136 11.64 2.07 -5.33
C ALA A 136 11.04 2.01 -3.90
N CYS A 137 11.34 3.00 -3.04
CA CYS A 137 10.75 3.08 -1.69
C CYS A 137 9.23 3.23 -1.71
N CYS A 138 8.69 4.09 -2.58
CA CYS A 138 7.25 4.29 -2.70
C CYS A 138 6.55 3.01 -3.14
N LEU A 139 7.09 2.29 -4.14
CA LEU A 139 6.49 1.08 -4.66
C LEU A 139 6.59 -0.12 -3.72
N LEU A 140 7.67 -0.27 -2.97
CA LEU A 140 7.76 -1.28 -1.91
C LEU A 140 6.63 -1.14 -0.88
N ILE A 141 6.09 0.05 -0.69
CA ILE A 141 4.94 0.26 0.20
C ILE A 141 3.62 0.19 -0.56
N ALA A 142 3.51 0.88 -1.70
CA ALA A 142 2.25 1.00 -2.44
C ALA A 142 1.84 -0.30 -3.15
N ASN A 143 2.80 -1.12 -3.60
CA ASN A 143 2.51 -2.35 -4.34
C ASN A 143 2.72 -3.62 -3.51
N SER A 144 3.56 -3.59 -2.47
CA SER A 144 3.82 -4.79 -1.65
C SER A 144 3.25 -4.68 -0.23
N GLY A 145 2.65 -3.54 0.11
CA GLY A 145 2.05 -3.30 1.42
C GLY A 145 3.03 -3.33 2.60
N LEU A 146 4.32 -3.14 2.36
CA LEU A 146 5.32 -3.18 3.42
C LEU A 146 5.16 -2.04 4.43
N ARG A 147 5.61 -2.29 5.64
CA ARG A 147 5.85 -1.20 6.61
C ARG A 147 7.23 -0.61 6.38
N PRO A 148 7.45 0.71 6.57
CA PRO A 148 8.78 1.31 6.47
C PRO A 148 9.84 0.62 7.33
N GLU A 149 9.45 0.11 8.51
CA GLU A 149 10.33 -0.62 9.43
C GLU A 149 10.84 -1.96 8.89
N SER A 150 10.14 -2.55 7.90
CA SER A 150 10.63 -3.76 7.22
C SER A 150 11.73 -3.44 6.20
N ILE A 151 11.68 -2.25 5.58
CA ILE A 151 12.71 -1.82 4.62
C ILE A 151 14.01 -1.46 5.34
N GLY A 152 13.92 -0.88 6.53
CA GLY A 152 15.04 -0.59 7.39
C GLY A 152 14.57 -0.34 8.82
N ASP A 153 15.19 -0.98 9.78
CA ASP A 153 14.80 -0.96 11.18
C ASP A 153 15.00 0.41 11.86
N TYR A 154 14.61 0.51 13.12
CA TYR A 154 14.69 1.75 13.88
C TYR A 154 16.12 2.32 14.00
N HIS A 155 17.11 1.44 14.15
CA HIS A 155 18.51 1.82 14.34
C HIS A 155 19.33 1.82 13.05
N GLY A 156 18.87 1.15 11.99
CA GLY A 156 19.62 0.90 10.77
C GLY A 156 20.57 -0.29 10.88
N ASN A 157 20.23 -1.28 11.70
CA ASN A 157 21.02 -2.48 11.89
C ASN A 157 20.55 -3.64 11.01
N ASP A 158 19.26 -3.63 10.60
CA ASP A 158 18.66 -4.63 9.73
C ASP A 158 17.57 -4.01 8.84
N GLY A 159 17.14 -4.76 7.84
CA GLY A 159 16.13 -4.35 6.87
C GLY A 159 16.08 -5.33 5.71
N LEU A 160 15.30 -5.01 4.68
CA LEU A 160 15.29 -5.80 3.46
C LEU A 160 16.67 -5.84 2.79
N THR A 161 17.05 -7.03 2.33
CA THR A 161 18.25 -7.29 1.57
C THR A 161 17.91 -7.73 0.14
N ILE A 162 18.91 -7.73 -0.74
CA ILE A 162 18.81 -8.30 -2.08
C ILE A 162 18.39 -9.79 -2.02
N GLY A 163 18.85 -10.53 -1.02
CA GLY A 163 18.50 -11.94 -0.83
C GLY A 163 17.05 -12.20 -0.41
N ASP A 164 16.32 -11.17 0.02
CA ASP A 164 14.87 -11.27 0.31
C ASP A 164 14.01 -11.27 -0.97
N LEU A 165 14.64 -11.08 -2.15
CA LEU A 165 14.06 -11.25 -3.48
C LEU A 165 14.66 -12.51 -4.15
N PRO A 166 14.24 -13.73 -3.81
CA PRO A 166 14.88 -14.97 -4.22
C PRO A 166 14.83 -15.24 -5.73
N GLU A 167 13.90 -14.60 -6.44
CA GLU A 167 13.69 -14.74 -7.88
C GLU A 167 14.40 -13.63 -8.68
N MET A 168 15.13 -12.73 -8.01
CA MET A 168 15.96 -11.71 -8.65
C MET A 168 17.39 -12.20 -8.81
N GLU A 169 17.96 -12.00 -9.98
CA GLU A 169 19.34 -12.33 -10.33
C GLU A 169 20.06 -11.09 -10.86
N ILE A 170 21.36 -11.03 -10.59
CA ILE A 170 22.23 -9.97 -11.11
C ILE A 170 23.34 -10.67 -11.89
N GLU A 171 23.33 -10.50 -13.20
CA GLU A 171 24.31 -11.07 -14.12
C GLU A 171 24.93 -9.98 -14.99
N ASN A 172 26.26 -9.91 -15.05
CA ASN A 172 26.99 -8.91 -15.84
C ASN A 172 26.57 -7.44 -15.57
N GLY A 173 26.10 -7.16 -14.35
CA GLY A 173 25.62 -5.82 -13.98
C GLY A 173 24.15 -5.52 -14.34
N GLU A 174 23.47 -6.46 -14.95
CA GLU A 174 22.04 -6.38 -15.29
C GLU A 174 21.20 -7.13 -14.26
N VAL A 175 20.07 -6.51 -13.87
CA VAL A 175 19.10 -7.07 -12.93
C VAL A 175 17.94 -7.72 -13.68
N ASN A 176 17.70 -8.99 -13.40
CA ASN A 176 16.63 -9.77 -14.02
C ASN A 176 15.75 -10.47 -12.98
N PHE A 177 14.46 -10.65 -13.29
CA PHE A 177 13.50 -11.35 -12.44
C PHE A 177 13.02 -12.61 -13.15
N LYS A 178 13.20 -13.79 -12.52
CA LYS A 178 12.79 -15.08 -13.09
C LYS A 178 11.28 -15.22 -13.24
N LYS A 179 10.55 -14.66 -12.27
CA LYS A 179 9.08 -14.66 -12.25
C LYS A 179 8.58 -13.26 -11.91
N ILE A 180 7.49 -12.85 -12.57
CA ILE A 180 6.76 -11.60 -12.30
C ILE A 180 5.27 -11.95 -12.25
N PRO A 181 4.57 -11.62 -11.16
CA PRO A 181 5.02 -10.96 -9.92
C PRO A 181 6.09 -11.74 -9.17
N THR A 182 7.14 -11.04 -8.71
CA THR A 182 8.24 -11.67 -7.97
C THR A 182 7.92 -11.76 -6.47
N VAL A 183 8.36 -12.84 -5.83
CA VAL A 183 8.21 -13.03 -4.37
C VAL A 183 9.14 -12.08 -3.62
N LEU A 184 8.61 -11.43 -2.59
CA LEU A 184 9.38 -10.69 -1.60
C LEU A 184 9.19 -11.32 -0.22
N ASN A 185 10.26 -11.82 0.37
CA ASN A 185 10.27 -12.41 1.70
C ASN A 185 10.44 -11.32 2.78
N VAL A 186 9.57 -11.32 3.77
CA VAL A 186 9.73 -10.47 4.95
C VAL A 186 10.08 -11.36 6.14
N ARG A 187 11.34 -11.29 6.57
CA ARG A 187 11.88 -12.09 7.68
C ARG A 187 11.26 -11.68 9.02
N SER A 188 11.22 -12.59 9.98
CA SER A 188 10.61 -12.36 11.31
C SER A 188 11.22 -11.18 12.06
N ASN A 189 12.54 -10.98 11.97
CA ASN A 189 13.28 -9.91 12.64
C ASN A 189 13.00 -8.50 12.10
N ILE A 190 12.53 -8.40 10.85
CA ILE A 190 12.12 -7.12 10.23
C ILE A 190 10.59 -6.99 10.12
N SER A 191 9.86 -7.97 10.64
CA SER A 191 8.40 -7.94 10.72
C SER A 191 7.94 -7.42 12.07
N LYS A 192 6.99 -6.48 12.08
CA LYS A 192 6.43 -5.92 13.32
C LYS A 192 5.79 -6.96 14.24
N THR A 193 5.25 -8.02 13.66
CA THR A 193 4.59 -9.11 14.41
C THR A 193 5.58 -10.17 14.92
N GLY A 194 6.87 -10.08 14.54
CA GLY A 194 7.87 -11.09 14.83
C GLY A 194 7.70 -12.39 14.03
N LYS A 195 6.83 -12.40 13.02
CA LYS A 195 6.54 -13.56 12.17
C LYS A 195 6.91 -13.25 10.72
N SER A 196 7.51 -14.22 10.05
CA SER A 196 7.85 -14.11 8.63
C SER A 196 6.59 -14.23 7.77
N TYR A 197 6.57 -13.52 6.65
CA TYR A 197 5.53 -13.62 5.63
C TYR A 197 6.09 -13.31 4.25
N ILE A 198 5.33 -13.59 3.21
CA ILE A 198 5.66 -13.19 1.84
C ILE A 198 4.64 -12.16 1.33
N THR A 199 5.09 -11.34 0.40
CA THR A 199 4.28 -10.51 -0.47
C THR A 199 4.87 -10.54 -1.87
N PHE A 200 4.32 -9.76 -2.80
CA PHE A 200 4.77 -9.77 -4.19
C PHE A 200 5.09 -8.36 -4.68
N ILE A 201 5.84 -8.30 -5.78
CA ILE A 201 6.11 -7.07 -6.53
C ILE A 201 5.74 -7.35 -7.99
N GLY A 202 4.88 -6.52 -8.55
CA GLY A 202 4.50 -6.58 -9.97
C GLY A 202 5.57 -6.00 -10.90
N ASP A 203 5.29 -6.02 -12.18
CA ASP A 203 6.24 -5.62 -13.23
C ASP A 203 6.65 -4.14 -13.15
N GLU A 204 5.74 -3.22 -12.82
CA GLU A 204 6.09 -1.81 -12.58
C GLU A 204 7.11 -1.69 -11.42
N GLY A 205 6.87 -2.39 -10.31
CA GLY A 205 7.79 -2.40 -9.18
C GLY A 205 9.13 -3.04 -9.49
N CYS A 206 9.14 -4.14 -10.25
CA CYS A 206 10.37 -4.79 -10.72
C CYS A 206 11.18 -3.85 -11.63
N SER A 207 10.53 -3.11 -12.53
CA SER A 207 11.18 -2.14 -13.41
C SER A 207 11.87 -1.01 -12.63
N TYR A 208 11.21 -0.43 -11.63
CA TYR A 208 11.81 0.62 -10.81
C TYR A 208 12.92 0.10 -9.87
N LEU A 209 12.79 -1.13 -9.35
CA LEU A 209 13.87 -1.77 -8.59
C LEU A 209 15.07 -2.06 -9.48
N LYS A 210 14.85 -2.59 -10.69
CA LYS A 210 15.91 -2.81 -11.69
C LYS A 210 16.70 -1.53 -11.92
N THR A 211 16.00 -0.44 -12.31
CA THR A 211 16.63 0.85 -12.54
C THR A 211 17.47 1.34 -11.34
N TYR A 212 16.90 1.25 -10.14
CA TYR A 212 17.60 1.69 -8.93
C TYR A 212 18.83 0.86 -8.58
N ILE A 213 18.74 -0.47 -8.72
CA ILE A 213 19.86 -1.37 -8.39
C ILE A 213 20.95 -1.24 -9.45
N GLU A 214 20.60 -1.15 -10.73
CA GLU A 214 21.57 -0.96 -11.82
C GLU A 214 22.32 0.38 -11.70
N GLU A 215 21.67 1.47 -11.29
CA GLU A 215 22.36 2.73 -10.98
C GLU A 215 23.41 2.56 -9.86
N ARG A 216 23.11 1.71 -8.86
CA ARG A 216 24.07 1.41 -7.78
C ARG A 216 25.26 0.62 -8.30
N ILE A 217 25.02 -0.37 -9.16
CA ILE A 217 26.08 -1.19 -9.80
C ILE A 217 26.96 -0.29 -10.68
N ILE A 218 26.37 0.54 -11.52
CA ILE A 218 27.10 1.49 -12.39
C ILE A 218 27.93 2.47 -11.54
N SER A 219 27.46 2.86 -10.36
CA SER A 219 28.22 3.70 -9.42
C SER A 219 29.33 2.96 -8.67
N GLY A 220 29.61 1.69 -9.01
CA GLY A 220 30.72 0.88 -8.46
C GLY A 220 30.39 0.16 -7.16
N GLU A 221 29.10 0.04 -6.77
CA GLU A 221 28.73 -0.73 -5.59
C GLU A 221 28.76 -2.24 -5.88
N ASN A 222 29.47 -3.00 -5.04
CA ASN A 222 29.45 -4.47 -5.12
C ASN A 222 28.21 -5.00 -4.39
N ILE A 223 27.23 -5.47 -5.16
CA ILE A 223 25.95 -5.93 -4.66
C ILE A 223 25.97 -7.46 -4.46
N THR A 224 25.64 -7.89 -3.26
CA THR A 224 25.52 -9.29 -2.86
C THR A 224 24.13 -9.57 -2.28
N LYS A 225 23.79 -10.83 -2.04
CA LYS A 225 22.53 -11.21 -1.37
C LYS A 225 22.34 -10.57 0.01
N LYS A 226 23.43 -10.21 0.71
CA LYS A 226 23.39 -9.56 2.03
C LYS A 226 23.32 -8.03 1.94
N THR A 227 23.50 -7.47 0.77
CA THR A 227 23.44 -6.00 0.56
C THR A 227 22.04 -5.48 0.85
N PRO A 228 21.89 -4.38 1.60
CA PRO A 228 20.58 -3.75 1.83
C PRO A 228 19.89 -3.40 0.52
N LEU A 229 18.57 -3.67 0.43
CA LEU A 229 17.78 -3.37 -0.76
C LEU A 229 17.72 -1.85 -1.00
N ILE A 230 17.48 -1.07 0.05
CA ILE A 230 17.48 0.40 0.01
C ILE A 230 18.62 0.92 0.86
N VAL A 231 19.43 1.84 0.30
CA VAL A 231 20.59 2.44 0.98
C VAL A 231 20.50 3.97 1.06
N ALA A 232 21.33 4.57 1.93
CA ALA A 232 21.47 6.03 2.01
C ALA A 232 22.07 6.61 0.71
N SER A 233 21.77 7.88 0.37
CA SER A 233 22.29 8.49 -0.86
C SER A 233 23.79 8.82 -0.83
N LYS A 234 24.36 9.05 0.36
CA LYS A 234 25.77 9.44 0.50
C LYS A 234 26.66 8.20 0.43
N LEU A 235 27.66 8.19 -0.45
CA LEU A 235 28.58 7.07 -0.68
C LEU A 235 29.22 6.54 0.62
N LYS A 236 29.60 7.42 1.54
CA LYS A 236 30.21 7.06 2.83
C LYS A 236 29.26 6.31 3.79
N MET A 237 27.95 6.31 3.52
CA MET A 237 26.92 5.68 4.38
C MET A 237 26.26 4.46 3.71
N ARG A 238 26.72 4.04 2.52
CA ARG A 238 26.09 2.95 1.74
C ARG A 238 26.34 1.55 2.29
N THR A 239 27.19 1.40 3.30
CA THR A 239 27.57 0.08 3.85
C THR A 239 26.58 -0.45 4.90
N GLY A 240 25.59 0.33 5.32
CA GLY A 240 24.63 -0.05 6.35
C GLY A 240 23.18 0.10 5.91
N PHE A 241 22.31 -0.53 6.70
CA PHE A 241 20.87 -0.37 6.54
C PHE A 241 20.42 1.07 6.84
N ILE A 242 19.40 1.50 6.14
CA ILE A 242 18.79 2.81 6.36
C ILE A 242 17.78 2.74 7.51
N ARG A 243 17.71 3.77 8.35
CA ARG A 243 16.75 3.80 9.46
C ARG A 243 15.33 4.07 8.98
N THR A 244 14.33 3.52 9.66
CA THR A 244 12.89 3.70 9.39
C THR A 244 12.50 5.17 9.20
N ILE A 245 13.04 6.07 10.03
CA ILE A 245 12.73 7.51 9.93
C ILE A 245 13.17 8.07 8.58
N ASN A 246 14.33 7.67 8.08
CA ASN A 246 14.87 8.12 6.80
C ASN A 246 14.09 7.53 5.61
N ILE A 247 13.56 6.29 5.72
CA ILE A 247 12.64 5.71 4.72
C ILE A 247 11.39 6.59 4.61
N SER A 248 10.81 6.98 5.74
CA SER A 248 9.65 7.87 5.77
C SER A 248 9.94 9.23 5.13
N ASP A 249 11.15 9.77 5.32
CA ASP A 249 11.56 11.03 4.69
C ASP A 249 11.75 10.87 3.17
N ILE A 250 12.38 9.76 2.72
CA ILE A 250 12.54 9.46 1.29
C ILE A 250 11.17 9.40 0.58
N ILE A 251 10.18 8.78 1.19
CA ILE A 251 8.82 8.68 0.63
C ILE A 251 8.11 10.04 0.65
N ARG A 252 8.32 10.84 1.69
CA ARG A 252 7.69 12.17 1.82
C ARG A 252 8.15 13.14 0.73
N ILE A 253 9.39 13.03 0.28
CA ILE A 253 9.97 13.94 -0.72
C ILE A 253 9.17 13.93 -2.03
N PRO A 254 8.99 12.79 -2.75
CA PRO A 254 8.22 12.78 -3.99
C PRO A 254 6.74 13.11 -3.78
N ILE A 255 6.14 12.76 -2.64
CA ILE A 255 4.77 13.16 -2.29
C ILE A 255 4.64 14.69 -2.29
N ARG A 256 5.58 15.40 -1.64
CA ARG A 256 5.60 16.88 -1.58
C ARG A 256 5.92 17.52 -2.93
N ARG A 257 6.87 16.96 -3.69
CA ARG A 257 7.18 17.43 -5.05
C ARG A 257 5.99 17.29 -6.01
N ALA A 258 5.18 16.25 -5.85
CA ALA A 258 3.95 16.06 -6.62
C ALA A 258 2.80 16.99 -6.18
N GLY A 259 2.99 17.81 -5.14
CA GLY A 259 2.01 18.76 -4.62
C GLY A 259 0.99 18.17 -3.64
N PHE A 260 1.27 16.99 -3.05
CA PHE A 260 0.36 16.35 -2.10
C PHE A 260 0.82 16.50 -0.64
N GLU A 261 -0.15 16.60 0.27
CA GLU A 261 0.08 16.65 1.72
C GLU A 261 -0.25 15.32 2.41
N LEU A 262 0.06 14.21 1.75
CA LEU A 262 -0.16 12.88 2.30
C LEU A 262 1.00 12.46 3.22
N ARG A 263 0.70 11.64 4.23
CA ARG A 263 1.74 10.98 5.01
C ARG A 263 2.27 9.76 4.24
N PRO A 264 3.53 9.34 4.46
CA PRO A 264 4.09 8.14 3.84
C PRO A 264 3.21 6.88 4.01
N TYR A 265 2.51 6.76 5.15
CA TYR A 265 1.62 5.64 5.44
C TYR A 265 0.40 5.57 4.51
N ALA A 266 0.00 6.68 3.87
CA ALA A 266 -1.08 6.69 2.88
C ALA A 266 -0.80 5.76 1.69
N LEU A 267 0.47 5.52 1.34
CA LEU A 267 0.84 4.55 0.30
C LEU A 267 0.54 3.09 0.73
N ARG A 268 0.68 2.77 2.01
CA ARG A 268 0.27 1.46 2.50
C ARG A 268 -1.25 1.33 2.57
N SER A 269 -1.95 2.43 2.91
CA SER A 269 -3.41 2.48 2.83
C SER A 269 -3.89 2.33 1.39
N TYR A 270 -3.13 2.85 0.40
CA TYR A 270 -3.38 2.62 -1.02
C TYR A 270 -3.38 1.12 -1.34
N PHE A 271 -2.32 0.39 -0.98
CA PHE A 271 -2.25 -1.05 -1.18
C PHE A 271 -3.47 -1.78 -0.61
N ASP A 272 -3.81 -1.52 0.64
CA ASP A 272 -4.94 -2.15 1.32
C ASP A 272 -6.28 -1.84 0.63
N THR A 273 -6.49 -0.58 0.26
CA THR A 273 -7.72 -0.12 -0.41
C THR A 273 -7.85 -0.73 -1.81
N GLN A 274 -6.78 -0.77 -2.60
CA GLN A 274 -6.81 -1.35 -3.95
C GLN A 274 -7.07 -2.86 -3.91
N LEU A 275 -6.49 -3.57 -2.95
CA LEU A 275 -6.79 -4.99 -2.76
C LEU A 275 -8.20 -5.24 -2.20
N LEU A 276 -8.75 -4.34 -1.40
CA LEU A 276 -10.15 -4.40 -1.00
C LEU A 276 -11.10 -4.26 -2.21
N ILE A 277 -10.75 -3.38 -3.16
CA ILE A 277 -11.46 -3.28 -4.44
C ILE A 277 -11.31 -4.58 -5.24
N ALA A 278 -10.12 -5.18 -5.27
CA ALA A 278 -9.89 -6.47 -5.91
C ALA A 278 -10.70 -7.61 -5.26
N GLU A 279 -10.86 -7.62 -3.93
CA GLU A 279 -11.76 -8.57 -3.25
C GLU A 279 -13.18 -8.51 -3.85
N SER A 280 -13.70 -7.30 -4.02
CA SER A 280 -15.06 -7.10 -4.56
C SER A 280 -15.17 -7.39 -6.07
N LYS A 281 -14.13 -7.06 -6.87
CA LYS A 281 -14.21 -7.09 -8.34
C LYS A 281 -13.76 -8.41 -8.98
N ILE A 282 -12.79 -9.09 -8.37
CA ILE A 282 -12.18 -10.31 -8.92
C ILE A 282 -12.15 -11.49 -7.94
N GLY A 283 -12.80 -11.37 -6.77
CA GLY A 283 -12.85 -12.44 -5.78
C GLY A 283 -11.50 -12.76 -5.15
N LEU A 284 -10.65 -11.74 -4.92
CA LEU A 284 -9.42 -11.94 -4.17
C LEU A 284 -9.74 -12.42 -2.75
N PRO A 285 -9.15 -13.52 -2.24
CA PRO A 285 -9.37 -13.95 -0.87
C PRO A 285 -8.88 -12.90 0.14
N ARG A 286 -9.75 -12.51 1.09
CA ARG A 286 -9.40 -11.56 2.17
C ARG A 286 -8.16 -12.00 2.95
N ASP A 287 -8.02 -13.32 3.19
CA ASP A 287 -6.88 -13.86 3.93
C ASP A 287 -5.55 -13.58 3.23
N TYR A 288 -5.51 -13.57 1.88
CA TYR A 288 -4.31 -13.23 1.12
C TYR A 288 -3.94 -11.76 1.31
N ARG A 289 -4.91 -10.85 1.23
CA ARG A 289 -4.67 -9.42 1.50
C ARG A 289 -4.11 -9.19 2.90
N VAL A 290 -4.74 -9.80 3.92
CA VAL A 290 -4.31 -9.68 5.32
C VAL A 290 -2.89 -10.24 5.51
N PHE A 291 -2.59 -11.39 4.88
CA PHE A 291 -1.29 -12.04 4.95
C PHE A 291 -0.20 -11.21 4.28
N TRP A 292 -0.40 -10.70 3.06
CA TRP A 292 0.59 -9.86 2.35
C TRP A 292 0.90 -8.55 3.08
N MET A 293 -0.01 -8.08 3.91
CA MET A 293 0.25 -6.93 4.78
C MET A 293 0.99 -7.29 6.08
N GLY A 294 1.27 -8.56 6.34
CA GLY A 294 1.86 -9.00 7.60
C GLY A 294 1.00 -8.65 8.81
N HIS A 295 -0.33 -8.73 8.65
CA HIS A 295 -1.28 -8.63 9.76
C HIS A 295 -1.52 -10.01 10.36
N ALA A 296 -1.69 -10.08 11.69
CA ALA A 296 -2.13 -11.29 12.35
C ALA A 296 -3.56 -11.67 11.86
N GLY A 297 -3.69 -12.80 11.19
CA GLY A 297 -4.95 -13.26 10.61
C GLY A 297 -5.07 -14.79 10.65
N THR A 298 -6.18 -15.32 10.14
CA THR A 298 -6.47 -16.78 10.11
C THR A 298 -5.44 -17.60 9.33
N MET A 299 -4.86 -17.05 8.26
CA MET A 299 -3.77 -17.68 7.50
C MET A 299 -2.50 -17.81 8.36
N GLU A 300 -2.21 -16.79 9.18
CA GLU A 300 -1.08 -16.81 10.10
C GLU A 300 -1.19 -17.99 11.08
N ALA A 301 -2.35 -18.26 11.64
CA ALA A 301 -2.57 -19.39 12.52
C ALA A 301 -2.40 -20.75 11.81
N LYS A 302 -2.69 -20.83 10.51
CA LYS A 302 -2.58 -22.06 9.71
C LYS A 302 -1.15 -22.37 9.24
N TYR A 303 -0.33 -21.35 9.01
CA TYR A 303 0.98 -21.48 8.35
C TYR A 303 2.16 -20.97 9.18
N THR A 304 1.95 -20.45 10.39
CA THR A 304 2.96 -19.74 11.20
C THR A 304 3.71 -20.62 12.20
N THR A 305 4.05 -21.79 11.86
CA THR A 305 5.08 -22.51 12.62
C THR A 305 6.35 -22.59 11.77
N ASP A 306 7.08 -21.49 11.56
CA ASP A 306 8.41 -21.41 10.89
C ASP A 306 8.59 -22.29 9.62
N LYS A 307 7.49 -22.79 9.05
CA LYS A 307 7.47 -23.64 7.86
C LYS A 307 7.28 -22.75 6.63
N LYS A 308 8.07 -23.02 5.61
CA LYS A 308 7.86 -22.44 4.28
C LYS A 308 6.46 -22.86 3.77
N LEU A 309 5.75 -21.91 3.16
CA LEU A 309 4.51 -22.23 2.45
C LEU A 309 4.80 -23.26 1.35
N PRO A 310 3.89 -24.21 1.10
CA PRO A 310 3.95 -25.07 -0.07
C PRO A 310 4.02 -24.24 -1.36
N GLU A 311 4.73 -24.73 -2.36
CA GLU A 311 4.98 -24.00 -3.61
C GLU A 311 3.67 -23.73 -4.39
N ASP A 312 2.75 -24.67 -4.40
CA ASP A 312 1.42 -24.54 -5.01
C ASP A 312 0.60 -23.41 -4.38
N VAL A 313 0.70 -23.22 -3.06
CA VAL A 313 0.04 -22.09 -2.35
C VAL A 313 0.69 -20.76 -2.74
N VAL A 314 2.01 -20.72 -2.85
CA VAL A 314 2.73 -19.50 -3.28
C VAL A 314 2.36 -19.15 -4.72
N GLU A 315 2.24 -20.13 -5.61
CA GLU A 315 1.83 -19.88 -7.01
C GLU A 315 0.36 -19.44 -7.09
N ASP A 316 -0.57 -20.03 -6.33
CA ASP A 316 -1.96 -19.51 -6.27
C ASP A 316 -2.00 -18.06 -5.76
N MET A 317 -1.24 -17.74 -4.71
CA MET A 317 -1.09 -16.36 -4.24
C MET A 317 -0.55 -15.44 -5.33
N ARG A 318 0.47 -15.88 -6.09
CA ARG A 318 1.07 -15.13 -7.21
C ARG A 318 0.03 -14.83 -8.28
N ASP A 319 -0.75 -15.83 -8.68
CA ASP A 319 -1.81 -15.70 -9.68
C ASP A 319 -2.89 -14.70 -9.25
N LYS A 320 -3.31 -14.79 -7.99
CA LYS A 320 -4.28 -13.83 -7.42
C LYS A 320 -3.70 -12.42 -7.34
N TYR A 321 -2.42 -12.29 -6.97
CA TYR A 321 -1.74 -11.01 -6.96
C TYR A 321 -1.60 -10.45 -8.39
N ALA A 322 -1.23 -11.27 -9.38
CA ALA A 322 -1.14 -10.88 -10.79
C ALA A 322 -2.46 -10.29 -11.31
N LYS A 323 -3.60 -10.96 -11.00
CA LYS A 323 -4.95 -10.45 -11.34
C LYS A 323 -5.29 -9.13 -10.64
N SER A 324 -4.65 -8.84 -9.49
CA SER A 324 -4.87 -7.61 -8.74
C SER A 324 -4.02 -6.43 -9.26
N LEU A 325 -3.00 -6.67 -10.12
CA LEU A 325 -2.09 -5.63 -10.60
C LEU A 325 -2.79 -4.47 -11.31
N LYS A 326 -3.88 -4.73 -12.04
CA LYS A 326 -4.68 -3.69 -12.68
C LYS A 326 -5.25 -2.63 -11.72
N PHE A 327 -5.36 -2.95 -10.43
CA PHE A 327 -5.78 -2.01 -9.39
C PHE A 327 -4.59 -1.34 -8.71
N LEU A 328 -3.44 -2.04 -8.63
CA LEU A 328 -2.26 -1.59 -7.90
C LEU A 328 -1.31 -0.72 -8.74
N GLN A 329 -1.13 -1.07 -10.02
CA GLN A 329 -0.16 -0.43 -10.90
C GLN A 329 -0.67 0.90 -11.46
N THR A 330 0.27 1.81 -11.70
CA THR A 330 -0.01 3.13 -12.28
C THR A 330 0.25 3.17 -13.78
N GLU A 331 1.00 2.22 -14.31
CA GLU A 331 1.20 2.03 -15.74
C GLU A 331 0.25 0.95 -16.25
N ASN A 332 -0.71 1.36 -17.06
CA ASN A 332 -1.43 0.41 -17.88
C ASN A 332 -0.46 -0.09 -18.96
N LYS A 333 0.24 -1.17 -18.70
CA LYS A 333 0.71 -2.01 -19.79
C LYS A 333 -0.54 -2.46 -20.50
N GLY A 334 -0.66 -2.03 -21.79
CA GLY A 334 -1.84 -2.31 -22.61
C GLY A 334 -2.32 -3.73 -22.36
N LEU A 335 -3.63 -3.90 -22.38
CA LEU A 335 -4.41 -5.12 -22.12
C LEU A 335 -3.56 -6.38 -22.19
N SER A 336 -3.64 -7.24 -21.16
CA SER A 336 -2.96 -8.55 -21.18
C SER A 336 -3.29 -9.25 -22.50
N ASP A 337 -2.43 -10.13 -22.97
CA ASP A 337 -2.73 -10.85 -24.23
C ASP A 337 -4.04 -11.64 -24.11
N GLU A 338 -4.43 -12.06 -22.91
CA GLU A 338 -5.75 -12.63 -22.61
C GLU A 338 -6.88 -11.59 -22.71
N ASP A 339 -6.67 -10.37 -22.21
CA ASP A 339 -7.64 -9.27 -22.34
C ASP A 339 -7.74 -8.81 -23.79
N LYS A 340 -6.62 -8.76 -24.53
CA LYS A 340 -6.60 -8.48 -25.98
C LYS A 340 -7.38 -9.55 -26.74
N GLN A 341 -7.14 -10.84 -26.45
CA GLN A 341 -7.88 -11.94 -27.07
C GLN A 341 -9.37 -11.91 -26.69
N SER A 342 -9.71 -11.59 -25.44
CA SER A 342 -11.10 -11.46 -24.99
C SER A 342 -11.82 -10.30 -25.68
N ILE A 343 -11.13 -9.16 -25.85
CA ILE A 343 -11.65 -8.00 -26.58
C ILE A 343 -11.72 -8.29 -28.08
N GLU A 344 -10.73 -8.95 -28.63
CA GLU A 344 -10.70 -9.35 -30.05
C GLU A 344 -11.82 -10.34 -30.35
N LYS A 345 -12.06 -11.33 -29.50
CA LYS A 345 -13.22 -12.22 -29.58
C LYS A 345 -14.56 -11.47 -29.47
N SER A 346 -14.67 -10.56 -28.51
CA SER A 346 -15.89 -9.75 -28.33
C SER A 346 -16.15 -8.81 -29.50
N LEU A 347 -15.11 -8.19 -30.07
CA LEU A 347 -15.17 -7.36 -31.26
C LEU A 347 -15.57 -8.18 -32.50
N THR A 348 -14.93 -9.33 -32.70
CA THR A 348 -15.22 -10.24 -33.82
C THR A 348 -16.66 -10.73 -33.74
N SER A 349 -17.13 -11.14 -32.54
CA SER A 349 -18.53 -11.52 -32.34
C SER A 349 -19.50 -10.37 -32.66
N SER A 350 -19.18 -9.14 -32.19
CA SER A 350 -20.01 -7.96 -32.46
C SER A 350 -20.05 -7.60 -33.98
N ILE A 351 -18.95 -7.78 -34.68
CA ILE A 351 -18.87 -7.58 -36.12
C ILE A 351 -19.72 -8.63 -36.87
N LEU A 352 -19.59 -9.90 -36.49
CA LEU A 352 -20.38 -11.00 -37.06
C LEU A 352 -21.88 -10.78 -36.89
N VAL A 353 -22.29 -10.34 -35.70
CA VAL A 353 -23.71 -10.06 -35.41
C VAL A 353 -24.21 -8.80 -36.15
N LYS A 354 -23.50 -7.68 -36.05
CA LYS A 354 -23.99 -6.38 -36.52
C LYS A 354 -23.80 -6.14 -38.05
N ILE A 355 -22.70 -6.64 -38.59
CA ILE A 355 -22.38 -6.40 -40.04
C ILE A 355 -22.85 -7.57 -40.91
N PHE A 356 -22.69 -8.80 -40.40
CA PHE A 356 -23.04 -10.00 -41.16
C PHE A 356 -24.39 -10.61 -40.78
N GLY A 357 -25.10 -10.03 -39.79
CA GLY A 357 -26.43 -10.49 -39.40
C GLY A 357 -26.47 -11.89 -38.78
N ALA A 358 -25.32 -12.38 -38.29
CA ALA A 358 -25.23 -13.68 -37.66
C ALA A 358 -25.97 -13.69 -36.33
N SER A 359 -26.64 -14.81 -35.99
CA SER A 359 -27.17 -15.00 -34.63
C SER A 359 -26.01 -15.20 -33.64
N LYS A 360 -26.30 -15.06 -32.33
CA LYS A 360 -25.29 -15.32 -31.28
C LYS A 360 -24.67 -16.72 -31.39
N GLU A 361 -25.49 -17.73 -31.64
CA GLU A 361 -25.07 -19.13 -31.79
C GLU A 361 -24.24 -19.35 -33.07
N GLU A 362 -24.62 -18.68 -34.19
CA GLU A 362 -23.83 -18.69 -35.43
C GLU A 362 -22.49 -17.96 -35.26
N SER A 363 -22.45 -16.89 -34.50
CA SER A 363 -21.21 -16.15 -34.24
C SER A 363 -20.21 -16.97 -33.44
N GLU A 364 -20.68 -17.74 -32.44
CA GLU A 364 -19.84 -18.68 -31.67
C GLU A 364 -19.29 -19.83 -32.54
N LYS A 365 -20.10 -20.37 -33.44
CA LYS A 365 -19.64 -21.37 -34.41
C LYS A 365 -18.60 -20.81 -35.41
N LEU A 366 -18.83 -19.63 -35.94
CA LEU A 366 -17.88 -18.98 -36.86
C LEU A 366 -16.55 -18.65 -36.15
N MET A 367 -16.58 -18.30 -34.87
CA MET A 367 -15.37 -18.03 -34.08
C MET A 367 -14.56 -19.29 -33.75
N SER A 368 -15.12 -20.48 -33.90
CA SER A 368 -14.41 -21.76 -33.68
C SER A 368 -13.73 -22.28 -34.95
N LEU A 369 -13.91 -21.62 -36.09
CA LEU A 369 -13.30 -21.99 -37.36
C LEU A 369 -11.87 -21.42 -37.48
N SER A 370 -11.03 -22.03 -38.29
CA SER A 370 -9.73 -21.48 -38.67
C SER A 370 -9.90 -20.21 -39.51
N ASP A 371 -8.88 -19.36 -39.57
CA ASP A 371 -8.93 -18.08 -40.32
C ASP A 371 -9.32 -18.29 -41.79
N GLU A 372 -8.86 -19.36 -42.45
CA GLU A 372 -9.21 -19.69 -43.84
C GLU A 372 -10.67 -20.13 -44.01
N GLU A 373 -11.17 -20.95 -43.10
CA GLU A 373 -12.55 -21.41 -43.08
C GLU A 373 -13.52 -20.25 -42.79
N LEU A 374 -13.16 -19.38 -41.84
CA LEU A 374 -13.91 -18.17 -41.52
C LEU A 374 -14.02 -17.23 -42.73
N GLN A 375 -12.91 -16.99 -43.44
CA GLN A 375 -12.91 -16.18 -44.64
C GLN A 375 -13.80 -16.76 -45.76
N ASN A 376 -13.79 -18.07 -45.94
CA ASN A 376 -14.63 -18.77 -46.92
C ASN A 376 -16.13 -18.70 -46.61
N GLU A 377 -16.49 -18.87 -45.34
CA GLU A 377 -17.89 -18.75 -44.87
C GLU A 377 -18.40 -17.30 -44.96
N LEU A 378 -17.55 -16.31 -44.63
CA LEU A 378 -17.87 -14.90 -44.76
C LEU A 378 -18.03 -14.49 -46.23
N LYS A 379 -17.17 -14.99 -47.16
CA LYS A 379 -17.32 -14.79 -48.61
C LYS A 379 -18.62 -15.35 -49.18
N LYS A 380 -19.05 -16.51 -48.69
CA LYS A 380 -20.36 -17.10 -49.07
C LYS A 380 -21.53 -16.23 -48.63
N LYS A 381 -21.52 -15.73 -47.37
CA LYS A 381 -22.59 -14.87 -46.86
C LYS A 381 -22.68 -13.51 -47.56
N LEU A 382 -21.59 -13.00 -48.09
CA LEU A 382 -21.49 -11.69 -48.78
C LEU A 382 -21.74 -11.75 -50.31
N GLY A 383 -22.12 -12.92 -50.84
CA GLY A 383 -22.42 -13.06 -52.27
C GLY A 383 -21.20 -12.80 -53.14
N GLY A 384 -19.98 -13.11 -52.70
CA GLY A 384 -18.75 -13.08 -53.49
C GLY A 384 -18.06 -11.71 -53.59
N LYS A 385 -18.41 -10.73 -52.78
CA LYS A 385 -17.69 -9.45 -52.73
C LYS A 385 -16.46 -9.56 -51.80
N ASP A 386 -15.30 -9.22 -52.35
CA ASP A 386 -14.06 -9.12 -51.57
C ASP A 386 -14.16 -7.93 -50.63
N LEU A 387 -14.17 -8.23 -49.33
CA LEU A 387 -13.96 -7.23 -48.27
C LEU A 387 -12.52 -7.34 -47.82
N ASP A 388 -11.78 -6.23 -47.95
CA ASP A 388 -10.45 -6.13 -47.36
C ASP A 388 -10.56 -6.22 -45.82
N PRO A 389 -9.95 -7.25 -45.17
CA PRO A 389 -10.02 -7.44 -43.74
C PRO A 389 -9.50 -6.24 -42.93
N GLU A 390 -8.54 -5.48 -43.46
CA GLU A 390 -7.98 -4.29 -42.82
C GLU A 390 -8.99 -3.13 -42.80
N SER A 391 -9.78 -2.95 -43.81
CA SER A 391 -10.80 -1.89 -43.87
C SER A 391 -11.99 -2.17 -42.94
N VAL A 392 -12.36 -3.45 -42.76
CA VAL A 392 -13.36 -3.89 -41.76
C VAL A 392 -12.84 -3.70 -40.33
N ARG A 393 -11.58 -4.07 -40.08
CA ARG A 393 -10.91 -3.90 -38.80
C ARG A 393 -10.75 -2.43 -38.42
N LYS A 394 -10.43 -1.57 -39.38
CA LYS A 394 -10.30 -0.12 -39.21
C LYS A 394 -11.63 0.55 -38.87
N ARG A 395 -12.72 0.21 -39.55
CA ARG A 395 -14.07 0.69 -39.22
C ARG A 395 -14.54 0.23 -37.85
N ALA A 396 -14.34 -1.03 -37.51
CA ALA A 396 -14.72 -1.55 -36.21
C ALA A 396 -13.94 -0.87 -35.04
N LEU A 397 -12.67 -0.53 -35.25
CA LEU A 397 -11.86 0.22 -34.30
C LEU A 397 -12.29 1.71 -34.20
N GLU A 398 -12.72 2.32 -35.30
CA GLU A 398 -13.25 3.68 -35.30
C GLU A 398 -14.60 3.75 -34.55
N ASP A 399 -15.51 2.82 -34.82
CA ASP A 399 -16.79 2.70 -34.12
C ASP A 399 -16.60 2.40 -32.62
N TYR A 400 -15.65 1.53 -32.26
CA TYR A 400 -15.30 1.27 -30.86
C TYR A 400 -14.73 2.51 -30.17
N ARG A 401 -13.88 3.28 -30.84
CA ARG A 401 -13.36 4.55 -30.31
C ARG A 401 -14.46 5.59 -30.13
N GLU A 402 -15.44 5.65 -31.05
CA GLU A 402 -16.61 6.52 -30.89
C GLU A 402 -17.51 6.08 -29.71
N VAL A 403 -17.80 4.79 -29.59
CA VAL A 403 -18.60 4.22 -28.50
C VAL A 403 -17.89 4.38 -27.15
N SER A 404 -16.55 4.16 -27.10
CA SER A 404 -15.75 4.38 -25.88
C SER A 404 -15.68 5.86 -25.49
N LYS A 405 -15.65 6.77 -26.45
CA LYS A 405 -15.76 8.22 -26.19
C LYS A 405 -17.14 8.60 -25.65
N ARG A 406 -18.19 7.94 -26.11
CA ARG A 406 -19.57 8.16 -25.62
C ARG A 406 -19.79 7.58 -24.24
N LYS A 407 -19.24 6.39 -23.93
CA LYS A 407 -19.38 5.75 -22.60
C LYS A 407 -18.78 6.52 -21.43
N ASN A 408 -17.83 7.40 -21.67
CA ASN A 408 -17.22 8.23 -20.64
C ASN A 408 -17.78 9.66 -20.55
N LYS A 409 -18.83 9.99 -21.28
CA LYS A 409 -19.40 11.32 -21.28
C LYS A 409 -20.34 11.48 -20.09
N GLN A 410 -19.84 12.14 -19.04
CA GLN A 410 -20.69 12.63 -17.98
C GLN A 410 -21.37 13.94 -18.41
N VAL A 411 -22.66 14.04 -18.18
CA VAL A 411 -23.45 15.24 -18.51
C VAL A 411 -24.03 15.80 -17.21
N MET A 412 -23.85 17.09 -17.00
CA MET A 412 -24.48 17.78 -15.88
C MET A 412 -25.83 18.32 -16.33
N ILE A 413 -26.90 17.89 -15.71
CA ILE A 413 -28.28 18.26 -16.03
C ILE A 413 -29.00 18.84 -14.83
N PRO A 414 -30.06 19.66 -15.02
CA PRO A 414 -30.96 20.02 -13.94
C PRO A 414 -31.67 18.78 -13.39
N ILE A 415 -31.95 18.74 -12.08
CA ILE A 415 -32.46 17.54 -11.39
C ILE A 415 -33.86 17.11 -11.92
N ASN A 416 -34.63 18.02 -12.42
CA ASN A 416 -35.96 17.76 -13.00
C ASN A 416 -35.92 17.04 -14.36
N TYR A 417 -34.75 16.87 -14.98
CA TYR A 417 -34.57 16.12 -16.23
C TYR A 417 -33.97 14.71 -16.03
N VAL A 418 -33.77 14.30 -14.78
CA VAL A 418 -33.15 13.02 -14.45
C VAL A 418 -33.93 11.83 -15.04
N ASP A 419 -35.24 11.83 -14.91
CA ASP A 419 -36.11 10.77 -15.44
C ASP A 419 -36.06 10.66 -16.98
N GLU A 420 -35.93 11.78 -17.69
CA GLU A 420 -35.81 11.81 -19.14
C GLU A 420 -34.47 11.20 -19.60
N TYR A 421 -33.38 11.44 -18.87
CA TYR A 421 -32.06 10.85 -19.15
C TYR A 421 -32.00 9.38 -18.76
N PHE A 422 -32.70 8.94 -17.70
CA PHE A 422 -32.87 7.53 -17.40
C PHE A 422 -33.53 6.76 -18.55
N ASN A 423 -34.60 7.33 -19.14
CA ASN A 423 -35.27 6.73 -20.29
C ASN A 423 -34.39 6.66 -21.53
N GLN A 424 -33.34 7.47 -21.63
CA GLN A 424 -32.32 7.45 -22.67
C GLN A 424 -31.13 6.51 -22.37
N GLY A 425 -31.17 5.77 -21.24
CA GLY A 425 -30.16 4.80 -20.86
C GLY A 425 -28.96 5.39 -20.08
N PHE A 426 -29.09 6.61 -19.54
CA PHE A 426 -28.06 7.17 -18.66
C PHE A 426 -28.24 6.71 -17.22
N GLU A 427 -27.11 6.52 -16.51
CA GLU A 427 -27.08 6.19 -15.09
C GLU A 427 -26.81 7.45 -14.26
N PHE A 428 -27.46 7.54 -13.10
CA PHE A 428 -27.21 8.60 -12.12
C PHE A 428 -25.88 8.37 -11.41
N VAL A 429 -25.03 9.38 -11.36
CA VAL A 429 -23.72 9.32 -10.73
C VAL A 429 -23.71 10.06 -9.39
N ALA A 430 -24.19 11.29 -9.36
CA ALA A 430 -24.22 12.12 -8.16
C ALA A 430 -25.11 13.36 -8.35
N SER A 431 -25.58 13.94 -7.24
CA SER A 431 -26.21 15.27 -7.23
C SER A 431 -25.19 16.35 -6.84
N ILE A 432 -25.27 17.51 -7.49
CA ILE A 432 -24.45 18.68 -7.17
C ILE A 432 -25.37 19.78 -6.69
N GLY A 433 -25.37 20.04 -5.37
CA GLY A 433 -26.28 20.98 -4.75
C GLY A 433 -27.75 20.51 -4.85
N GLN A 434 -28.70 21.43 -4.68
CA GLN A 434 -30.12 21.08 -4.67
C GLN A 434 -30.75 20.95 -6.06
N ASN A 435 -30.11 21.39 -7.13
CA ASN A 435 -30.76 21.56 -8.44
C ASN A 435 -30.03 20.91 -9.65
N LYS A 436 -28.92 20.19 -9.46
CA LYS A 436 -28.15 19.57 -10.56
C LYS A 436 -27.79 18.13 -10.29
N ALA A 437 -27.84 17.30 -11.32
CA ALA A 437 -27.42 15.91 -11.30
C ALA A 437 -26.35 15.65 -12.35
N ILE A 438 -25.42 14.73 -12.07
CA ILE A 438 -24.47 14.17 -13.03
C ILE A 438 -25.04 12.84 -13.49
N MET A 439 -25.24 12.72 -14.81
CA MET A 439 -25.63 11.49 -15.46
C MET A 439 -24.48 10.97 -16.32
N LYS A 440 -24.32 9.67 -16.40
CA LYS A 440 -23.29 8.98 -17.20
C LYS A 440 -23.95 8.00 -18.15
N LEU A 441 -23.54 7.97 -19.40
CA LEU A 441 -23.94 6.91 -20.31
C LEU A 441 -23.15 5.64 -19.92
N PRO A 442 -23.83 4.50 -19.64
CA PRO A 442 -23.17 3.25 -19.20
C PRO A 442 -22.20 2.67 -20.22
#